data_ba19f9a0b3733924ddd4ac16a22c8f20
#
_entry.id   ba19f9a0b3733924ddd4ac16a22c8f20
#
_cell.length_a   1.000
_cell.length_b   1.000
_cell.length_c   1.000
_cell.angle_alpha   90.00
_cell.angle_beta   90.00
_cell.angle_gamma   90.00
#
_symmetry.space_group_name_H-M   'P 1'
#
loop_
_entity.id
_entity.type
_entity.pdbx_description
1 polymer ?
#
loop_
_entity_poly.entity_id
_entity_poly.type
_entity_poly.pdbx_seq_one_letter_code
_entity_poly.pdbx_strand_id
1 'polypeptide(L)'
;MDKIKMTNAIAELDGDEMTHVLWGMIKKELLLPFVELNTEYYDLSLPHRDETEDAVTSQAADAIRRLRVGVKCATITPNLQRQEEYGLKKLWKSPNATIRAALDGTVFRAPILLKRVKPVVTGWEKPVTVARHAYGDLYKAVEYRVPCAGKAELVFTDESGRELSRQTVYDFPAAGVVQAMHNRDDSILS
;
A
#
# COMPACT_ATOMS: atom_id res chain seq x y z
N MET A 1 -34.51 -7.83 16.93
CA MET A 1 -33.59 -8.95 16.71
C MET A 1 -32.39 -8.73 17.58
N ASP A 2 -31.91 -9.76 18.25
CA ASP A 2 -30.66 -9.66 18.99
C ASP A 2 -29.51 -9.49 17.98
N LYS A 3 -28.56 -8.59 18.31
CA LYS A 3 -27.40 -8.34 17.46
C LYS A 3 -26.41 -9.50 17.55
N ILE A 4 -25.74 -9.77 16.45
CA ILE A 4 -24.61 -10.70 16.44
C ILE A 4 -23.46 -10.05 17.19
N LYS A 5 -23.01 -10.68 18.27
CA LYS A 5 -21.91 -10.20 19.07
C LYS A 5 -20.56 -10.65 18.50
N MET A 6 -19.68 -9.70 18.21
CA MET A 6 -18.29 -10.01 17.84
C MET A 6 -17.49 -10.37 19.10
N THR A 7 -16.89 -11.54 19.09
CA THR A 7 -16.03 -12.00 20.20
C THR A 7 -14.60 -11.49 20.08
N ASN A 8 -14.11 -11.32 18.84
CA ASN A 8 -12.77 -10.85 18.57
C ASN A 8 -12.82 -9.43 18.00
N ALA A 9 -11.87 -8.59 18.42
CA ALA A 9 -11.71 -7.27 17.84
C ALA A 9 -11.09 -7.36 16.44
N ILE A 10 -11.39 -6.37 15.60
CA ILE A 10 -10.73 -6.16 14.31
C ILE A 10 -10.07 -4.78 14.29
N ALA A 11 -8.99 -4.62 13.51
CA ALA A 11 -8.43 -3.30 13.25
C ALA A 11 -9.31 -2.56 12.23
N GLU A 12 -9.84 -1.41 12.63
CA GLU A 12 -10.62 -0.53 11.75
C GLU A 12 -9.74 0.64 11.33
N LEU A 13 -9.37 0.68 10.05
CA LEU A 13 -8.52 1.71 9.48
C LEU A 13 -9.36 2.63 8.62
N ASP A 14 -9.67 3.78 9.15
CA ASP A 14 -10.46 4.80 8.44
C ASP A 14 -9.61 5.49 7.37
N GLY A 15 -10.25 6.19 6.47
CA GLY A 15 -9.60 6.77 5.30
C GLY A 15 -9.90 8.25 5.11
N ASP A 16 -9.68 8.70 3.89
CA ASP A 16 -9.83 10.10 3.52
C ASP A 16 -11.15 10.39 2.83
N GLU A 17 -11.59 11.64 2.95
CA GLU A 17 -12.67 12.25 2.17
C GLU A 17 -13.94 11.39 2.08
N MET A 18 -14.39 11.09 0.86
CA MET A 18 -15.62 10.35 0.60
C MET A 18 -15.61 8.95 1.24
N THR A 19 -14.45 8.29 1.34
CA THR A 19 -14.40 6.94 1.89
C THR A 19 -14.65 6.91 3.40
N HIS A 20 -14.24 7.94 4.12
CA HIS A 20 -14.62 8.14 5.52
C HIS A 20 -16.14 8.27 5.68
N VAL A 21 -16.77 9.11 4.87
CA VAL A 21 -18.22 9.31 4.89
C VAL A 21 -18.96 8.01 4.55
N LEU A 22 -18.57 7.33 3.46
CA LEU A 22 -19.19 6.09 3.04
C LEU A 22 -19.02 4.98 4.08
N TRP A 23 -17.85 4.89 4.71
CA TRP A 23 -17.62 3.91 5.78
C TRP A 23 -18.52 4.19 7.00
N GLY A 24 -18.67 5.45 7.38
CA GLY A 24 -19.61 5.86 8.41
C GLY A 24 -21.06 5.44 8.10
N MET A 25 -21.52 5.63 6.86
CA MET A 25 -22.83 5.18 6.39
C MET A 25 -22.96 3.64 6.43
N ILE A 26 -21.95 2.92 5.94
CA ILE A 26 -21.94 1.46 5.99
C ILE A 26 -22.03 0.95 7.43
N LYS A 27 -21.26 1.49 8.34
CA LYS A 27 -21.35 1.14 9.76
C LYS A 27 -22.75 1.38 10.30
N LYS A 28 -23.27 2.58 10.09
CA LYS A 28 -24.56 2.99 10.64
C LYS A 28 -25.74 2.21 10.10
N GLU A 29 -25.79 2.03 8.77
CA GLU A 29 -26.99 1.51 8.10
C GLU A 29 -26.93 -0.01 7.89
N LEU A 30 -25.74 -0.60 7.73
CA LEU A 30 -25.59 -2.00 7.34
C LEU A 30 -24.97 -2.89 8.43
N LEU A 31 -24.15 -2.34 9.33
CA LEU A 31 -23.46 -3.17 10.33
C LEU A 31 -24.07 -3.01 11.74
N LEU A 32 -24.10 -1.82 12.28
CA LEU A 32 -24.55 -1.56 13.65
C LEU A 32 -26.01 -1.98 13.95
N PRO A 33 -26.94 -2.00 12.99
CA PRO A 33 -28.27 -2.56 13.26
C PRO A 33 -28.27 -4.06 13.57
N PHE A 34 -27.30 -4.80 13.05
CA PHE A 34 -27.26 -6.26 13.10
C PHE A 34 -26.10 -6.82 13.92
N VAL A 35 -25.02 -6.06 14.08
CA VAL A 35 -23.79 -6.52 14.70
C VAL A 35 -23.36 -5.59 15.82
N GLU A 36 -22.97 -6.15 16.94
CA GLU A 36 -22.25 -5.45 18.02
C GLU A 36 -20.78 -5.46 17.65
N LEU A 37 -20.33 -4.36 16.99
CA LEU A 37 -18.97 -4.24 16.51
C LEU A 37 -17.97 -4.11 17.66
N ASN A 38 -16.87 -4.84 17.55
CA ASN A 38 -15.71 -4.73 18.42
C ASN A 38 -14.50 -4.35 17.55
N THR A 39 -14.12 -3.06 17.56
CA THR A 39 -13.08 -2.53 16.69
C THR A 39 -12.03 -1.75 17.46
N GLU A 40 -10.77 -1.87 17.02
CA GLU A 40 -9.71 -0.92 17.35
C GLU A 40 -9.56 0.06 16.20
N TYR A 41 -9.88 1.32 16.45
CA TYR A 41 -9.96 2.36 15.44
C TYR A 41 -8.62 3.07 15.22
N TYR A 42 -8.25 3.24 13.95
CA TYR A 42 -7.07 3.95 13.48
C TYR A 42 -7.48 4.94 12.39
N ASP A 43 -7.28 6.22 12.64
CA ASP A 43 -7.51 7.27 11.64
C ASP A 43 -6.29 7.37 10.72
N LEU A 44 -6.44 6.88 9.48
CA LEU A 44 -5.43 7.00 8.43
C LEU A 44 -5.68 8.17 7.47
N SER A 45 -6.48 9.15 7.89
CA SER A 45 -6.65 10.37 7.12
C SER A 45 -5.32 11.11 6.95
N LEU A 46 -5.18 11.81 5.84
CA LEU A 46 -3.95 12.51 5.51
C LEU A 46 -3.53 13.55 6.56
N PRO A 47 -4.45 14.35 7.16
CA PRO A 47 -4.11 15.27 8.25
C PRO A 47 -3.56 14.55 9.48
N HIS A 48 -4.21 13.48 9.93
CA HIS A 48 -3.76 12.75 11.13
C HIS A 48 -2.46 12.00 10.91
N ARG A 49 -2.22 11.50 9.71
CA ARG A 49 -0.93 10.93 9.33
C ARG A 49 0.19 11.97 9.35
N ASP A 50 -0.09 13.20 8.90
CA ASP A 50 0.88 14.30 8.95
C ASP A 50 1.17 14.74 10.39
N GLU A 51 0.15 14.82 11.22
CA GLU A 51 0.28 15.12 12.65
C GLU A 51 1.18 14.11 13.36
N THR A 52 0.94 12.82 13.13
CA THR A 52 1.65 11.70 13.77
C THR A 52 2.94 11.28 13.05
N GLU A 53 3.37 12.03 12.04
CA GLU A 53 4.52 11.67 11.18
C GLU A 53 4.42 10.25 10.59
N ASP A 54 3.20 9.85 10.23
CA ASP A 54 2.82 8.54 9.69
C ASP A 54 2.99 7.37 10.69
N ALA A 55 3.24 7.62 11.98
CA ALA A 55 3.35 6.58 12.99
C ALA A 55 2.05 5.76 13.12
N VAL A 56 0.89 6.38 12.92
CA VAL A 56 -0.41 5.71 12.94
C VAL A 56 -0.52 4.59 11.92
N THR A 57 0.11 4.72 10.75
CA THR A 57 0.12 3.66 9.72
C THR A 57 0.86 2.40 10.19
N SER A 58 1.98 2.58 10.88
CA SER A 58 2.74 1.46 11.47
C SER A 58 1.97 0.81 12.64
N GLN A 59 1.36 1.62 13.50
CA GLN A 59 0.52 1.12 14.61
C GLN A 59 -0.68 0.32 14.09
N ALA A 60 -1.32 0.79 13.02
CA ALA A 60 -2.42 0.07 12.38
C ALA A 60 -1.97 -1.28 11.80
N ALA A 61 -0.78 -1.33 11.17
CA ALA A 61 -0.20 -2.57 10.65
C ALA A 61 0.08 -3.58 11.78
N ASP A 62 0.64 -3.12 12.90
CA ASP A 62 0.89 -3.96 14.07
C ASP A 62 -0.41 -4.45 14.72
N ALA A 63 -1.45 -3.63 14.75
CA ALA A 63 -2.77 -4.05 15.20
C ALA A 63 -3.34 -5.17 14.32
N ILE A 64 -3.25 -5.05 12.98
CA ILE A 64 -3.70 -6.11 12.06
C ILE A 64 -2.91 -7.41 12.33
N ARG A 65 -1.58 -7.31 12.52
CA ARG A 65 -0.74 -8.48 12.81
C ARG A 65 -1.19 -9.18 14.10
N ARG A 66 -1.52 -8.43 15.14
CA ARG A 66 -1.98 -8.94 16.43
C ARG A 66 -3.40 -9.50 16.36
N LEU A 67 -4.33 -8.75 15.76
CA LEU A 67 -5.76 -9.09 15.68
C LEU A 67 -6.08 -10.08 14.55
N ARG A 68 -5.15 -10.25 13.60
CA ARG A 68 -5.28 -11.12 12.42
C ARG A 68 -6.28 -10.67 11.37
N VAL A 69 -7.06 -9.64 11.63
CA VAL A 69 -8.06 -9.10 10.70
C VAL A 69 -8.04 -7.57 10.78
N GLY A 70 -8.13 -6.93 9.62
CA GLY A 70 -8.31 -5.49 9.52
C GLY A 70 -9.21 -5.13 8.34
N VAL A 71 -9.96 -4.05 8.50
CA VAL A 71 -10.75 -3.42 7.44
C VAL A 71 -10.17 -2.04 7.19
N LYS A 72 -9.81 -1.76 5.94
CA LYS A 72 -9.18 -0.50 5.58
C LYS A 72 -9.98 0.25 4.53
N CYS A 73 -10.29 1.50 4.81
CA CYS A 73 -10.82 2.45 3.84
C CYS A 73 -9.73 2.95 2.88
N ALA A 74 -10.12 3.56 1.79
CA ALA A 74 -9.18 4.17 0.87
C ALA A 74 -8.51 5.40 1.51
N THR A 75 -7.23 5.57 1.23
CA THR A 75 -6.40 6.67 1.74
C THR A 75 -5.72 7.40 0.59
N ILE A 76 -5.49 8.69 0.76
CA ILE A 76 -4.77 9.52 -0.20
C ILE A 76 -3.27 9.23 -0.09
N THR A 77 -2.63 9.01 -1.25
CA THR A 77 -1.17 9.14 -1.39
C THR A 77 -0.92 10.51 -1.99
N PRO A 78 -0.36 11.47 -1.23
CA PRO A 78 -0.26 12.85 -1.68
C PRO A 78 0.74 13.01 -2.83
N ASN A 79 0.37 13.85 -3.78
CA ASN A 79 1.27 14.49 -4.75
C ASN A 79 1.58 15.92 -4.29
N LEU A 80 2.37 16.67 -5.05
CA LEU A 80 2.74 18.06 -4.71
C LEU A 80 1.51 18.96 -4.54
N GLN A 81 0.50 18.82 -5.39
CA GLN A 81 -0.74 19.60 -5.29
C GLN A 81 -1.48 19.31 -3.96
N ARG A 82 -1.60 18.03 -3.60
CA ARG A 82 -2.22 17.64 -2.32
C ARG A 82 -1.39 18.06 -1.11
N GLN A 83 -0.06 18.10 -1.26
CA GLN A 83 0.82 18.62 -0.21
C GLN A 83 0.53 20.09 0.08
N GLU A 84 0.38 20.91 -0.95
CA GLU A 84 0.02 22.33 -0.80
C GLU A 84 -1.38 22.51 -0.25
N GLU A 85 -2.37 21.78 -0.80
CA GLU A 85 -3.78 21.84 -0.39
C GLU A 85 -3.98 21.54 1.09
N TYR A 86 -3.31 20.51 1.61
CA TYR A 86 -3.41 20.08 3.01
C TYR A 86 -2.34 20.69 3.93
N GLY A 87 -1.39 21.47 3.40
CA GLY A 87 -0.29 22.07 4.18
C GLY A 87 0.62 21.03 4.84
N LEU A 88 0.90 19.90 4.13
CA LEU A 88 1.63 18.80 4.71
C LEU A 88 3.12 19.09 4.87
N LYS A 89 3.71 18.59 5.95
CA LYS A 89 5.13 18.67 6.25
C LYS A 89 6.01 18.07 5.16
N LYS A 90 5.54 16.98 4.52
CA LYS A 90 6.24 16.28 3.43
C LYS A 90 5.29 15.41 2.60
N LEU A 91 5.79 14.87 1.48
CA LEU A 91 5.10 13.86 0.70
C LEU A 91 5.15 12.50 1.42
N TRP A 92 4.04 12.11 2.04
CA TRP A 92 3.91 10.85 2.75
C TRP A 92 3.82 9.67 1.76
N LYS A 93 4.46 8.56 2.11
CA LYS A 93 4.36 7.32 1.34
C LYS A 93 2.95 6.74 1.39
N SER A 94 2.65 5.82 0.46
CA SER A 94 1.37 5.12 0.45
C SER A 94 1.18 4.25 1.70
N PRO A 95 0.14 4.45 2.52
CA PRO A 95 -0.15 3.59 3.66
C PRO A 95 -0.37 2.13 3.25
N ASN A 96 -0.92 1.91 2.04
CA ASN A 96 -1.12 0.56 1.52
C ASN A 96 0.20 -0.18 1.33
N ALA A 97 1.24 0.52 0.84
CA ALA A 97 2.56 -0.07 0.67
C ALA A 97 3.21 -0.38 2.02
N THR A 98 3.14 0.55 2.97
CA THR A 98 3.68 0.39 4.33
C THR A 98 3.02 -0.80 5.04
N ILE A 99 1.68 -0.87 5.05
CA ILE A 99 0.94 -1.96 5.70
C ILE A 99 1.25 -3.31 5.04
N ARG A 100 1.25 -3.41 3.70
CA ARG A 100 1.59 -4.65 3.01
C ARG A 100 3.00 -5.12 3.32
N ALA A 101 3.97 -4.21 3.28
CA ALA A 101 5.35 -4.55 3.63
C ALA A 101 5.50 -5.01 5.08
N ALA A 102 4.74 -4.42 6.02
CA ALA A 102 4.74 -4.82 7.41
C ALA A 102 4.10 -6.20 7.64
N LEU A 103 3.03 -6.51 6.91
CA LEU A 103 2.31 -7.79 7.01
C LEU A 103 3.00 -8.92 6.26
N ASP A 104 3.81 -8.58 5.26
CA ASP A 104 4.51 -9.54 4.39
C ASP A 104 3.59 -10.45 3.55
N GLY A 105 4.18 -11.28 2.71
CA GLY A 105 3.48 -12.30 1.94
C GLY A 105 2.93 -11.86 0.59
N THR A 106 2.32 -12.81 -0.10
CA THR A 106 1.73 -12.63 -1.42
C THR A 106 0.21 -12.71 -1.35
N VAL A 107 -0.46 -11.71 -1.92
CA VAL A 107 -1.93 -11.69 -2.03
C VAL A 107 -2.34 -12.21 -3.39
N PHE A 108 -3.13 -13.29 -3.40
CA PHE A 108 -3.73 -13.83 -4.61
C PHE A 108 -5.17 -13.33 -4.73
N ARG A 109 -5.50 -12.77 -5.89
CA ARG A 109 -6.85 -12.30 -6.20
C ARG A 109 -7.48 -13.24 -7.21
N ALA A 110 -8.27 -14.19 -6.71
CA ALA A 110 -9.09 -15.05 -7.56
C ALA A 110 -10.30 -14.23 -8.07
N PRO A 111 -10.66 -14.34 -9.36
CA PRO A 111 -11.80 -13.63 -9.90
C PRO A 111 -13.11 -14.22 -9.38
N ILE A 112 -14.08 -13.35 -9.12
CA ILE A 112 -15.45 -13.73 -8.82
C ILE A 112 -16.19 -13.83 -10.16
N LEU A 113 -16.53 -15.06 -10.57
CA LEU A 113 -17.27 -15.31 -11.81
C LEU A 113 -18.76 -15.44 -11.53
N LEU A 114 -19.55 -14.61 -12.18
CA LEU A 114 -21.02 -14.66 -12.07
C LEU A 114 -21.60 -15.43 -13.26
N LYS A 115 -22.43 -16.44 -13.00
CA LYS A 115 -23.01 -17.31 -14.04
C LYS A 115 -23.81 -16.56 -15.12
N ARG A 116 -24.44 -15.44 -14.75
CA ARG A 116 -25.34 -14.67 -15.64
C ARG A 116 -24.70 -13.39 -16.18
N VAL A 117 -23.52 -13.02 -15.72
CA VAL A 117 -22.81 -11.82 -16.17
C VAL A 117 -21.57 -12.25 -16.92
N LYS A 118 -21.52 -11.92 -18.22
CA LYS A 118 -20.34 -12.22 -19.03
C LYS A 118 -19.16 -11.32 -18.62
N PRO A 119 -17.92 -11.85 -18.64
CA PRO A 119 -16.73 -11.04 -18.41
C PRO A 119 -16.63 -9.95 -19.47
N VAL A 120 -16.04 -8.81 -19.09
CA VAL A 120 -15.78 -7.68 -20.01
C VAL A 120 -14.93 -8.13 -21.21
N VAL A 121 -13.94 -8.99 -20.96
CA VAL A 121 -13.13 -9.62 -22.03
C VAL A 121 -13.76 -10.94 -22.38
N THR A 122 -14.55 -10.96 -23.44
CA THR A 122 -15.39 -12.11 -23.86
C THR A 122 -14.60 -13.34 -24.29
N GLY A 123 -13.32 -13.20 -24.67
CA GLY A 123 -12.43 -14.31 -25.04
C GLY A 123 -11.77 -15.02 -23.87
N TRP A 124 -11.98 -14.56 -22.63
CA TRP A 124 -11.45 -15.24 -21.45
C TRP A 124 -12.39 -16.33 -20.99
N GLU A 125 -12.03 -17.57 -21.28
CA GLU A 125 -12.82 -18.76 -20.90
C GLU A 125 -12.45 -19.31 -19.52
N LYS A 126 -11.26 -18.95 -19.02
CA LYS A 126 -10.74 -19.40 -17.73
C LYS A 126 -10.47 -18.22 -16.80
N PRO A 127 -10.62 -18.42 -15.49
CA PRO A 127 -10.27 -17.36 -14.52
C PRO A 127 -8.79 -17.02 -14.57
N VAL A 128 -8.48 -15.72 -14.50
CA VAL A 128 -7.11 -15.20 -14.38
C VAL A 128 -6.89 -14.75 -12.94
N THR A 129 -5.97 -15.41 -12.24
CA THR A 129 -5.59 -15.03 -10.88
C THR A 129 -4.45 -14.02 -10.92
N VAL A 130 -4.61 -12.89 -10.23
CA VAL A 130 -3.58 -11.87 -10.11
C VAL A 130 -2.94 -11.97 -8.73
N ALA A 131 -1.61 -12.17 -8.70
CA ALA A 131 -0.83 -12.17 -7.46
C ALA A 131 -0.14 -10.81 -7.27
N ARG A 132 -0.05 -10.37 -6.02
CA ARG A 132 0.73 -9.20 -5.62
C ARG A 132 1.63 -9.54 -4.43
N HIS A 133 2.93 -9.39 -4.65
CA HIS A 133 3.96 -9.58 -3.62
C HIS A 133 4.17 -8.29 -2.81
N ALA A 134 4.54 -8.43 -1.51
CA ALA A 134 4.74 -7.29 -0.61
C ALA A 134 6.03 -6.50 -0.89
N TYR A 135 7.03 -7.14 -1.51
CA TYR A 135 8.35 -6.58 -1.76
C TYR A 135 8.64 -6.39 -3.25
N GLY A 136 9.71 -5.63 -3.54
CA GLY A 136 10.21 -5.45 -4.90
C GLY A 136 9.30 -4.67 -5.83
N ASP A 137 8.33 -3.97 -5.30
CA ASP A 137 7.41 -3.17 -6.10
C ASP A 137 7.90 -1.72 -6.31
N LEU A 138 7.20 -1.00 -7.16
CA LEU A 138 7.48 0.39 -7.51
C LEU A 138 7.58 1.31 -6.28
N TYR A 139 6.85 1.03 -5.20
CA TYR A 139 6.84 1.87 -3.99
C TYR A 139 8.14 1.83 -3.18
N LYS A 140 9.02 0.86 -3.44
CA LYS A 140 10.35 0.73 -2.82
C LYS A 140 11.47 1.13 -3.77
N ALA A 141 11.14 1.52 -5.01
CA ALA A 141 12.11 1.99 -5.98
C ALA A 141 12.78 3.28 -5.50
N VAL A 142 14.06 3.39 -5.81
CA VAL A 142 14.81 4.65 -5.74
C VAL A 142 14.82 5.24 -7.14
N GLU A 143 14.42 6.50 -7.28
CA GLU A 143 14.41 7.19 -8.57
C GLU A 143 15.24 8.45 -8.53
N TYR A 144 15.87 8.76 -9.66
CA TYR A 144 16.64 9.96 -9.85
C TYR A 144 16.34 10.60 -11.18
N ARG A 145 16.01 11.89 -11.15
CA ARG A 145 15.85 12.70 -12.37
C ARG A 145 17.21 13.09 -12.91
N VAL A 146 17.59 12.50 -14.02
CA VAL A 146 18.81 12.81 -14.74
C VAL A 146 18.63 14.15 -15.47
N PRO A 147 19.43 15.20 -15.16
CA PRO A 147 19.17 16.55 -15.68
C PRO A 147 19.74 16.79 -17.09
N CYS A 148 20.69 15.98 -17.54
CA CYS A 148 21.40 16.15 -18.82
C CYS A 148 21.90 14.82 -19.35
N ALA A 149 22.61 14.84 -20.48
CA ALA A 149 23.33 13.68 -20.98
C ALA A 149 24.37 13.18 -19.96
N GLY A 150 24.52 11.86 -19.83
CA GLY A 150 25.40 11.24 -18.87
C GLY A 150 25.15 9.75 -18.71
N LYS A 151 25.94 9.11 -17.87
CA LYS A 151 25.89 7.68 -17.62
C LYS A 151 25.24 7.37 -16.26
N ALA A 152 24.29 6.45 -16.24
CA ALA A 152 23.79 5.85 -15.01
C ALA A 152 24.47 4.51 -14.77
N GLU A 153 24.97 4.27 -13.56
CA GLU A 153 25.66 3.05 -13.18
C GLU A 153 25.06 2.47 -11.89
N LEU A 154 24.99 1.15 -11.82
CA LEU A 154 24.71 0.41 -10.60
C LEU A 154 26.04 -0.05 -10.00
N VAL A 155 26.34 0.42 -8.79
CA VAL A 155 27.56 0.09 -8.08
C VAL A 155 27.22 -0.63 -6.79
N PHE A 156 27.85 -1.78 -6.55
CA PHE A 156 27.74 -2.50 -5.28
C PHE A 156 29.07 -2.44 -4.53
N THR A 157 29.01 -1.91 -3.32
CA THR A 157 30.13 -1.83 -2.38
C THR A 157 29.83 -2.65 -1.14
N ASP A 158 30.84 -3.37 -0.61
CA ASP A 158 30.71 -4.07 0.67
C ASP A 158 30.78 -3.11 1.87
N GLU A 159 30.62 -3.65 3.08
CA GLU A 159 30.65 -2.86 4.33
C GLU A 159 31.97 -2.15 4.57
N SER A 160 33.09 -2.62 3.99
CA SER A 160 34.40 -1.97 4.06
C SER A 160 34.56 -0.81 3.07
N GLY A 161 33.56 -0.59 2.19
CA GLY A 161 33.59 0.40 1.12
C GLY A 161 34.31 -0.07 -0.15
N ARG A 162 34.69 -1.35 -0.26
CA ARG A 162 35.30 -1.92 -1.46
C ARG A 162 34.25 -2.15 -2.53
N GLU A 163 34.49 -1.64 -3.72
CA GLU A 163 33.63 -1.90 -4.89
C GLU A 163 33.77 -3.36 -5.33
N LEU A 164 32.67 -4.09 -5.37
CA LEU A 164 32.60 -5.48 -5.81
C LEU A 164 32.04 -5.61 -7.23
N SER A 165 31.18 -4.68 -7.66
CA SER A 165 30.56 -4.69 -8.98
C SER A 165 30.22 -3.27 -9.43
N ARG A 166 30.39 -3.04 -10.75
CA ARG A 166 29.93 -1.82 -11.43
C ARG A 166 29.33 -2.21 -12.77
N GLN A 167 28.09 -1.78 -13.02
CA GLN A 167 27.40 -2.06 -14.26
C GLN A 167 26.77 -0.78 -14.81
N THR A 168 26.98 -0.51 -16.09
CA THR A 168 26.26 0.58 -16.77
C THR A 168 24.80 0.17 -16.94
N VAL A 169 23.90 0.98 -16.38
CA VAL A 169 22.45 0.81 -16.54
C VAL A 169 22.03 1.40 -17.87
N TYR A 170 22.45 2.66 -18.14
CA TYR A 170 22.12 3.34 -19.40
C TYR A 170 23.00 4.57 -19.61
N ASP A 171 23.32 4.83 -20.89
CA ASP A 171 23.96 6.07 -21.33
C ASP A 171 22.87 7.02 -21.86
N PHE A 172 22.56 8.04 -21.07
CA PHE A 172 21.54 9.02 -21.39
C PHE A 172 22.05 10.03 -22.42
N PRO A 173 21.42 10.14 -23.60
CA PRO A 173 21.79 11.17 -24.59
C PRO A 173 21.25 12.57 -24.21
N ALA A 174 20.29 12.64 -23.28
CA ALA A 174 19.65 13.85 -22.79
C ALA A 174 19.06 13.61 -21.39
N ALA A 175 18.35 14.59 -20.84
CA ALA A 175 17.63 14.46 -19.58
C ALA A 175 16.65 13.27 -19.59
N GLY A 176 16.49 12.63 -18.43
CA GLY A 176 15.63 11.45 -18.28
C GLY A 176 15.35 11.10 -16.83
N VAL A 177 14.97 9.86 -16.59
CA VAL A 177 14.77 9.29 -15.25
C VAL A 177 15.41 7.91 -15.18
N VAL A 178 16.12 7.62 -14.12
CA VAL A 178 16.59 6.27 -13.79
C VAL A 178 15.89 5.80 -12.54
N GLN A 179 15.50 4.52 -12.53
CA GLN A 179 14.82 3.87 -11.41
C GLN A 179 15.55 2.57 -11.07
N ALA A 180 15.71 2.29 -9.79
CA ALA A 180 16.27 1.04 -9.30
C ALA A 180 15.37 0.42 -8.23
N MET A 181 15.08 -0.87 -8.36
CA MET A 181 14.37 -1.68 -7.36
C MET A 181 15.33 -2.69 -6.75
N HIS A 182 15.03 -3.12 -5.54
CA HIS A 182 15.81 -4.16 -4.86
C HIS A 182 14.89 -5.21 -4.23
N ASN A 183 15.37 -6.44 -4.17
CA ASN A 183 14.78 -7.53 -3.41
C ASN A 183 15.87 -8.19 -2.57
N ARG A 184 15.46 -8.73 -1.44
CA ARG A 184 16.30 -9.61 -0.61
C ARG A 184 15.88 -11.06 -0.85
N ASP A 185 16.79 -12.01 -0.67
CA ASP A 185 16.50 -13.43 -0.85
C ASP A 185 15.32 -13.90 0.02
N ASP A 186 15.31 -13.50 1.28
CA ASP A 186 14.21 -13.81 2.20
C ASP A 186 12.87 -13.18 1.78
N SER A 187 12.87 -12.04 1.10
CA SER A 187 11.64 -11.45 0.58
C SER A 187 11.17 -12.05 -0.75
N ILE A 188 12.03 -12.77 -1.46
CA ILE A 188 11.64 -13.55 -2.65
C ILE A 188 10.97 -14.87 -2.25
N LEU A 189 11.38 -15.42 -1.08
CA LEU A 189 10.89 -16.70 -0.57
C LEU A 189 9.63 -16.59 0.31
N SER A 190 9.20 -15.38 0.66
CA SER A 190 8.06 -15.11 1.56
C SER A 190 6.66 -15.35 0.94
#